data_d4fd4b9fc4cc34a10db69c5b68d6d482
#
_entry.id   d4fd4b9fc4cc34a10db69c5b68d6d482
#
_cell.length_a   1.000
_cell.length_b   1.000
_cell.length_c   1.000
_cell.angle_alpha   90.00
_cell.angle_beta   90.00
_cell.angle_gamma   90.00
#
_symmetry.space_group_name_H-M   'P 1'
#
loop_
_entity.id
_entity.type
_entity.pdbx_description
1 polymer ?
#
loop_
_entity_poly.entity_id
_entity_poly.type
_entity_poly.pdbx_seq_one_letter_code
_entity_poly.pdbx_strand_id
1 'polypeptide(L)'
;MVEWAVVVLLALVVAVVVRTYVFQTFYIPSGSMEPTLMIGDRIIVDKLAFDFHPVERGDIVVFRRPPGERRECAGPEVTDLVKRVIGLPTETISARGGKVYITGKPLAEPWLPAQYAYTAPFGPVKIPKGDYFMMGDHRTNSCDSRYWGPLPSSYIVGEVVMRIWPPSRIHIF
;
A
#
# COMPACT_ATOMS: atom_id res chain seq x y z
N MET A 1 45.30 -11.79 -4.27
CA MET A 1 44.47 -11.85 -3.02
C MET A 1 43.82 -10.50 -2.68
N VAL A 2 44.54 -9.39 -2.81
CA VAL A 2 43.99 -8.02 -2.53
C VAL A 2 42.85 -7.66 -3.47
N GLU A 3 42.93 -8.00 -4.76
CA GLU A 3 41.90 -7.71 -5.75
C GLU A 3 40.53 -8.35 -5.40
N TRP A 4 40.54 -9.61 -4.98
CA TRP A 4 39.32 -10.31 -4.54
C TRP A 4 38.74 -9.71 -3.27
N ALA A 5 39.61 -9.27 -2.34
CA ALA A 5 39.14 -8.59 -1.13
C ALA A 5 38.44 -7.25 -1.45
N VAL A 6 38.94 -6.49 -2.40
CA VAL A 6 38.33 -5.24 -2.88
C VAL A 6 37.00 -5.51 -3.55
N VAL A 7 36.88 -6.53 -4.42
CA VAL A 7 35.62 -6.90 -5.09
C VAL A 7 34.57 -7.31 -4.07
N VAL A 8 34.92 -8.14 -3.08
CA VAL A 8 34.00 -8.57 -2.03
C VAL A 8 33.56 -7.38 -1.19
N LEU A 9 34.44 -6.46 -0.83
CA LEU A 9 34.14 -5.28 -0.07
C LEU A 9 33.14 -4.38 -0.84
N LEU A 10 33.40 -4.12 -2.12
CA LEU A 10 32.49 -3.33 -2.99
C LEU A 10 31.13 -3.99 -3.11
N ALA A 11 31.08 -5.31 -3.30
CA ALA A 11 29.80 -6.03 -3.37
C ALA A 11 29.00 -5.91 -2.06
N LEU A 12 29.68 -6.00 -0.90
CA LEU A 12 29.04 -5.79 0.40
C LEU A 12 28.51 -4.36 0.58
N VAL A 13 29.30 -3.36 0.19
CA VAL A 13 28.88 -1.95 0.24
C VAL A 13 27.63 -1.74 -0.63
N VAL A 14 27.64 -2.22 -1.88
CA VAL A 14 26.49 -2.13 -2.78
C VAL A 14 25.27 -2.84 -2.20
N ALA A 15 25.44 -4.04 -1.66
CA ALA A 15 24.35 -4.79 -1.05
C ALA A 15 23.71 -4.02 0.15
N VAL A 16 24.55 -3.41 1.00
CA VAL A 16 24.09 -2.58 2.13
C VAL A 16 23.35 -1.34 1.63
N VAL A 17 23.88 -0.65 0.62
CA VAL A 17 23.24 0.53 0.02
C VAL A 17 21.90 0.16 -0.57
N VAL A 18 21.81 -0.87 -1.40
CA VAL A 18 20.56 -1.34 -2.01
C VAL A 18 19.55 -1.72 -0.94
N ARG A 19 19.94 -2.51 0.06
CA ARG A 19 19.06 -2.91 1.17
C ARG A 19 18.56 -1.72 1.99
N THR A 20 19.37 -0.68 2.16
CA THR A 20 19.04 0.45 3.04
C THR A 20 18.18 1.49 2.31
N TYR A 21 18.48 1.77 1.04
CA TYR A 21 17.89 2.91 0.33
C TYR A 21 16.86 2.50 -0.73
N VAL A 22 16.97 1.28 -1.29
CA VAL A 22 16.08 0.85 -2.38
C VAL A 22 14.96 -0.05 -1.86
N PHE A 23 15.30 -1.12 -1.16
CA PHE A 23 14.31 -2.11 -0.73
C PHE A 23 14.19 -2.21 0.79
N GLN A 24 12.96 -2.32 1.26
CA GLN A 24 12.67 -2.56 2.67
C GLN A 24 11.68 -3.71 2.83
N THR A 25 11.91 -4.57 3.82
CA THR A 25 11.01 -5.68 4.15
C THR A 25 10.07 -5.27 5.28
N PHE A 26 8.77 -5.56 5.11
CA PHE A 26 7.75 -5.35 6.13
C PHE A 26 7.05 -6.65 6.47
N TYR A 27 6.55 -6.74 7.71
CA TYR A 27 5.69 -7.80 8.22
C TYR A 27 4.24 -7.31 8.23
N ILE A 28 3.29 -8.17 7.88
CA ILE A 28 1.86 -7.83 7.85
C ILE A 28 1.21 -8.27 9.17
N PRO A 29 0.85 -7.33 10.07
CA PRO A 29 0.29 -7.66 11.38
C PRO A 29 -1.24 -7.73 11.40
N SER A 30 -1.94 -7.25 10.35
CA SER A 30 -3.40 -7.12 10.33
C SER A 30 -4.02 -7.64 9.04
N GLY A 31 -5.31 -8.07 9.13
CA GLY A 31 -6.05 -8.62 8.00
C GLY A 31 -6.69 -7.59 7.06
N SER A 32 -6.36 -6.29 7.17
CA SER A 32 -7.01 -5.23 6.39
C SER A 32 -6.77 -5.31 4.87
N MET A 33 -5.77 -6.07 4.44
CA MET A 33 -5.43 -6.32 3.04
C MET A 33 -5.73 -7.75 2.58
N GLU A 34 -6.46 -8.52 3.38
CA GLU A 34 -6.95 -9.83 2.96
C GLU A 34 -7.91 -9.72 1.77
N PRO A 35 -7.84 -10.64 0.82
CA PRO A 35 -7.01 -11.85 0.76
C PRO A 35 -5.63 -11.63 0.12
N THR A 36 -5.34 -10.43 -0.39
CA THR A 36 -4.10 -10.12 -1.12
C THR A 36 -2.87 -10.30 -0.21
N LEU A 37 -2.90 -9.70 0.97
CA LEU A 37 -1.88 -9.87 2.01
C LEU A 37 -2.55 -10.40 3.27
N MET A 38 -2.04 -11.53 3.78
CA MET A 38 -2.55 -12.18 4.99
C MET A 38 -1.68 -11.80 6.19
N ILE A 39 -2.25 -11.95 7.39
CA ILE A 39 -1.47 -11.83 8.62
C ILE A 39 -0.30 -12.81 8.59
N GLY A 40 0.91 -12.34 8.90
CA GLY A 40 2.14 -13.14 8.88
C GLY A 40 2.91 -13.09 7.56
N ASP A 41 2.34 -12.53 6.49
CA ASP A 41 3.08 -12.32 5.24
C ASP A 41 4.27 -11.37 5.46
N ARG A 42 5.35 -11.59 4.69
CA ARG A 42 6.45 -10.64 4.57
C ARG A 42 6.52 -10.14 3.14
N ILE A 43 6.63 -8.83 3.00
CA ILE A 43 6.63 -8.14 1.72
C ILE A 43 7.94 -7.38 1.52
N ILE A 44 8.32 -7.20 0.27
CA ILE A 44 9.38 -6.27 -0.16
C ILE A 44 8.71 -5.03 -0.72
N VAL A 45 9.20 -3.88 -0.29
CA VAL A 45 8.77 -2.56 -0.72
C VAL A 45 9.93 -1.89 -1.44
N ASP A 46 9.68 -1.43 -2.68
CA ASP A 46 10.57 -0.57 -3.42
C ASP A 46 10.30 0.89 -3.03
N LYS A 47 11.30 1.53 -2.44
CA LYS A 47 11.19 2.92 -1.96
C LYS A 47 11.44 3.95 -3.06
N LEU A 48 12.01 3.53 -4.17
CA LEU A 48 12.35 4.38 -5.31
C LEU A 48 11.36 4.23 -6.47
N ALA A 49 10.41 3.27 -6.40
CA ALA A 49 9.48 3.00 -7.48
C ALA A 49 8.84 4.27 -8.04
N PHE A 50 8.33 5.12 -7.16
CA PHE A 50 7.61 6.34 -7.53
C PHE A 50 8.51 7.53 -7.93
N ASP A 51 9.82 7.35 -7.93
CA ASP A 51 10.77 8.27 -8.58
C ASP A 51 10.86 7.99 -10.10
N PHE A 52 10.47 6.78 -10.53
CA PHE A 52 10.57 6.32 -11.92
C PHE A 52 9.24 6.21 -12.64
N HIS A 53 8.13 6.05 -11.92
CA HIS A 53 6.78 6.05 -12.47
C HIS A 53 5.77 6.69 -11.50
N PRO A 54 4.65 7.20 -12.01
CA PRO A 54 3.61 7.77 -11.15
C PRO A 54 2.93 6.68 -10.31
N VAL A 55 2.34 7.08 -9.18
CA VAL A 55 1.44 6.21 -8.42
C VAL A 55 0.16 5.99 -9.22
N GLU A 56 -0.19 4.72 -9.44
CA GLU A 56 -1.34 4.33 -10.22
C GLU A 56 -2.45 3.71 -9.36
N ARG A 57 -3.65 3.64 -9.93
CA ARG A 57 -4.77 2.95 -9.29
C ARG A 57 -4.54 1.45 -9.33
N GLY A 58 -4.62 0.82 -8.17
CA GLY A 58 -4.36 -0.60 -8.00
C GLY A 58 -3.05 -0.88 -7.28
N ASP A 59 -2.11 0.06 -7.25
CA ASP A 59 -0.84 -0.11 -6.54
C ASP A 59 -1.08 -0.39 -5.07
N ILE A 60 -0.30 -1.31 -4.52
CA ILE A 60 -0.26 -1.57 -3.08
C ILE A 60 0.92 -0.77 -2.52
N VAL A 61 0.63 0.14 -1.61
CA VAL A 61 1.66 1.04 -1.08
C VAL A 61 1.79 0.92 0.43
N VAL A 62 3.03 1.04 0.90
CA VAL A 62 3.33 1.29 2.31
C VAL A 62 3.47 2.79 2.49
N PHE A 63 2.87 3.32 3.55
CA PHE A 63 2.89 4.75 3.85
C PHE A 63 2.92 4.98 5.36
N ARG A 64 3.50 6.11 5.76
CA ARG A 64 3.52 6.55 7.16
C ARG A 64 2.11 6.87 7.63
N ARG A 65 1.83 6.54 8.87
CA ARG A 65 0.54 6.79 9.51
C ARG A 65 0.13 8.26 9.40
N PRO A 66 -1.04 8.59 8.79
CA PRO A 66 -1.49 9.97 8.69
C PRO A 66 -2.02 10.48 10.04
N PRO A 67 -1.94 11.80 10.31
CA PRO A 67 -2.36 12.39 11.59
C PRO A 67 -3.83 12.17 11.95
N GLY A 68 -4.70 12.01 10.95
CA GLY A 68 -6.14 11.78 11.14
C GLY A 68 -6.52 10.32 11.43
N GLU A 69 -5.55 9.40 11.35
CA GLU A 69 -5.78 7.99 11.65
C GLU A 69 -5.90 7.79 13.15
N ARG A 70 -7.00 7.18 13.58
CA ARG A 70 -7.28 6.94 15.00
C ARG A 70 -6.38 5.82 15.52
N ARG A 71 -5.83 5.97 16.72
CA ARG A 71 -5.04 4.93 17.39
C ARG A 71 -5.78 3.61 17.53
N GLU A 72 -7.09 3.66 17.62
CA GLU A 72 -7.98 2.50 17.67
C GLU A 72 -7.97 1.64 16.40
N CYS A 73 -7.56 2.22 15.27
CA CYS A 73 -7.51 1.54 13.98
C CYS A 73 -6.29 0.62 13.81
N ALA A 74 -5.12 1.01 14.32
CA ALA A 74 -3.87 0.27 14.06
C ALA A 74 -3.03 0.03 15.32
N GLY A 75 -3.51 0.46 16.49
CA GLY A 75 -2.76 0.40 17.73
C GLY A 75 -1.67 1.48 17.83
N PRO A 76 -1.14 1.75 19.04
CA PRO A 76 -0.22 2.85 19.29
C PRO A 76 1.17 2.67 18.66
N GLU A 77 1.59 1.45 18.42
CA GLU A 77 2.96 1.08 17.99
C GLU A 77 3.13 0.98 16.46
N VAL A 78 2.03 1.04 15.69
CA VAL A 78 2.09 0.93 14.24
C VAL A 78 2.42 2.29 13.64
N THR A 79 3.59 2.40 12.99
CA THR A 79 4.07 3.63 12.34
C THR A 79 3.76 3.65 10.85
N ASP A 80 3.72 2.47 10.22
CA ASP A 80 3.52 2.33 8.78
C ASP A 80 2.30 1.44 8.50
N LEU A 81 1.53 1.84 7.51
CA LEU A 81 0.33 1.16 7.07
C LEU A 81 0.50 0.68 5.63
N VAL A 82 -0.22 -0.39 5.26
CA VAL A 82 -0.29 -0.86 3.89
C VAL A 82 -1.74 -0.83 3.42
N LYS A 83 -1.99 -0.22 2.25
CA LYS A 83 -3.30 -0.16 1.59
C LYS A 83 -3.13 -0.13 0.08
N ARG A 84 -4.25 -0.27 -0.63
CA ARG A 84 -4.31 -0.12 -2.08
C ARG A 84 -4.76 1.29 -2.47
N VAL A 85 -4.13 1.83 -3.51
CA VAL A 85 -4.55 3.10 -4.13
C VAL A 85 -5.84 2.88 -4.91
N ILE A 86 -6.92 3.55 -4.51
CA ILE A 86 -8.24 3.43 -5.15
C ILE A 86 -8.65 4.72 -5.83
N GLY A 87 -8.37 5.87 -5.24
CA GLY A 87 -8.67 7.17 -5.85
C GLY A 87 -7.39 7.94 -6.14
N LEU A 88 -7.35 8.59 -7.30
CA LEU A 88 -6.21 9.38 -7.77
C LEU A 88 -6.45 10.89 -7.54
N PRO A 89 -5.40 11.72 -7.57
CA PRO A 89 -5.53 13.16 -7.41
C PRO A 89 -6.58 13.78 -8.33
N THR A 90 -7.34 14.73 -7.80
CA THR A 90 -8.41 15.48 -8.47
C THR A 90 -9.70 14.71 -8.79
N GLU A 91 -9.76 13.41 -8.54
CA GLU A 91 -10.97 12.62 -8.73
C GLU A 91 -11.99 12.83 -7.59
N THR A 92 -13.19 12.36 -7.83
CA THR A 92 -14.23 12.26 -6.80
C THR A 92 -14.57 10.78 -6.59
N ILE A 93 -14.43 10.31 -5.35
CA ILE A 93 -14.71 8.93 -4.97
C ILE A 93 -15.97 8.85 -4.10
N SER A 94 -16.76 7.81 -4.32
CA SER A 94 -17.93 7.48 -3.50
C SER A 94 -18.21 5.98 -3.52
N ALA A 95 -19.07 5.50 -2.62
CA ALA A 95 -19.56 4.14 -2.69
C ALA A 95 -21.08 4.10 -2.49
N ARG A 96 -21.76 3.25 -3.26
CA ARG A 96 -23.19 2.97 -3.16
C ARG A 96 -23.50 1.58 -3.70
N GLY A 97 -24.51 0.92 -3.14
CA GLY A 97 -24.91 -0.43 -3.59
C GLY A 97 -23.77 -1.46 -3.53
N GLY A 98 -22.87 -1.32 -2.56
CA GLY A 98 -21.73 -2.22 -2.37
C GLY A 98 -20.53 -1.98 -3.30
N LYS A 99 -20.60 -0.99 -4.21
CA LYS A 99 -19.57 -0.72 -5.24
C LYS A 99 -18.97 0.66 -5.06
N VAL A 100 -17.67 0.76 -5.42
CA VAL A 100 -16.95 2.04 -5.50
C VAL A 100 -17.20 2.71 -6.85
N TYR A 101 -17.27 4.04 -6.83
CA TYR A 101 -17.43 4.90 -8.01
C TYR A 101 -16.33 5.96 -8.03
N ILE A 102 -15.72 6.14 -9.20
CA ILE A 102 -14.75 7.19 -9.47
C ILE A 102 -15.37 8.16 -10.47
N THR A 103 -15.50 9.42 -10.07
CA THR A 103 -16.08 10.50 -10.89
C THR A 103 -17.42 10.06 -11.52
N GLY A 104 -18.26 9.43 -10.69
CA GLY A 104 -19.59 8.94 -11.04
C GLY A 104 -19.67 7.62 -11.81
N LYS A 105 -18.55 7.04 -12.23
CA LYS A 105 -18.49 5.75 -12.94
C LYS A 105 -18.14 4.61 -11.99
N PRO A 106 -18.78 3.43 -12.11
CA PRO A 106 -18.42 2.28 -11.27
C PRO A 106 -16.98 1.83 -11.57
N LEU A 107 -16.24 1.58 -10.49
CA LEU A 107 -14.87 1.07 -10.58
C LEU A 107 -14.89 -0.45 -10.77
N ALA A 108 -14.16 -0.94 -11.78
CA ALA A 108 -13.81 -2.35 -11.88
C ALA A 108 -12.61 -2.64 -10.96
N GLU A 109 -12.74 -3.65 -10.11
CA GLU A 109 -11.73 -4.02 -9.12
C GLU A 109 -11.34 -5.49 -9.31
N PRO A 110 -10.60 -5.82 -10.41
CA PRO A 110 -10.29 -7.21 -10.77
C PRO A 110 -9.39 -7.93 -9.75
N TRP A 111 -8.70 -7.18 -8.91
CA TRP A 111 -7.87 -7.72 -7.83
C TRP A 111 -8.67 -8.22 -6.62
N LEU A 112 -9.98 -7.87 -6.51
CA LEU A 112 -10.81 -8.24 -5.36
C LEU A 112 -11.79 -9.35 -5.70
N PRO A 113 -11.73 -10.51 -4.99
CA PRO A 113 -12.82 -11.48 -4.98
C PRO A 113 -14.11 -10.87 -4.44
N ALA A 114 -15.26 -11.27 -4.99
CA ALA A 114 -16.58 -10.67 -4.69
C ALA A 114 -16.93 -10.60 -3.19
N GLN A 115 -16.51 -11.61 -2.41
CA GLN A 115 -16.76 -11.65 -0.96
C GLN A 115 -16.03 -10.56 -0.17
N TYR A 116 -14.96 -9.97 -0.71
CA TYR A 116 -14.19 -8.88 -0.08
C TYR A 116 -14.54 -7.51 -0.65
N ALA A 117 -15.25 -7.45 -1.79
CA ALA A 117 -15.47 -6.22 -2.55
C ALA A 117 -16.59 -5.34 -1.98
N TYR A 118 -17.46 -5.88 -1.12
CA TYR A 118 -18.57 -5.07 -0.59
C TYR A 118 -18.07 -3.85 0.17
N THR A 119 -18.42 -2.68 -0.32
CA THR A 119 -18.06 -1.39 0.27
C THR A 119 -19.29 -0.69 0.81
N ALA A 120 -19.31 -0.40 2.11
CA ALA A 120 -20.37 0.38 2.74
C ALA A 120 -20.48 1.77 2.07
N PRO A 121 -21.68 2.36 1.97
CA PRO A 121 -21.86 3.66 1.34
C PRO A 121 -21.05 4.76 2.03
N PHE A 122 -20.38 5.60 1.23
CA PHE A 122 -19.68 6.81 1.69
C PHE A 122 -19.57 7.86 0.58
N GLY A 123 -19.20 9.08 0.97
CA GLY A 123 -18.89 10.18 0.07
C GLY A 123 -20.15 10.86 -0.50
N PRO A 124 -19.99 11.64 -1.58
CA PRO A 124 -18.78 11.83 -2.38
C PRO A 124 -17.65 12.57 -1.66
N VAL A 125 -16.42 12.14 -1.90
CA VAL A 125 -15.19 12.77 -1.40
C VAL A 125 -14.36 13.26 -2.58
N LYS A 126 -14.05 14.55 -2.65
CA LYS A 126 -13.13 15.11 -3.62
C LYS A 126 -11.71 14.90 -3.14
N ILE A 127 -10.86 14.30 -3.97
CA ILE A 127 -9.45 14.05 -3.65
C ILE A 127 -8.64 15.29 -4.05
N PRO A 128 -7.89 15.91 -3.14
CA PRO A 128 -7.03 17.05 -3.44
C PRO A 128 -5.95 16.71 -4.48
N LYS A 129 -5.35 17.73 -5.09
CA LYS A 129 -4.18 17.57 -5.94
C LYS A 129 -3.00 17.08 -5.09
N GLY A 130 -2.35 16.00 -5.52
CA GLY A 130 -1.21 15.41 -4.82
C GLY A 130 -1.59 14.42 -3.70
N ASP A 131 -2.89 14.18 -3.49
CA ASP A 131 -3.37 13.21 -2.52
C ASP A 131 -3.96 11.99 -3.21
N TYR A 132 -4.00 10.88 -2.46
CA TYR A 132 -4.54 9.60 -2.91
C TYR A 132 -5.59 9.08 -1.93
N PHE A 133 -6.56 8.32 -2.42
CA PHE A 133 -7.55 7.69 -1.58
C PHE A 133 -7.23 6.21 -1.42
N MET A 134 -6.86 5.82 -0.21
CA MET A 134 -6.39 4.50 0.14
C MET A 134 -7.52 3.64 0.67
N MET A 135 -7.62 2.38 0.22
CA MET A 135 -8.56 1.42 0.79
C MET A 135 -7.89 0.08 1.04
N GLY A 136 -8.31 -0.61 2.10
CA GLY A 136 -7.92 -2.00 2.31
C GLY A 136 -8.69 -2.93 1.37
N ASP A 137 -8.07 -4.05 1.03
CA ASP A 137 -8.71 -5.07 0.19
C ASP A 137 -9.83 -5.79 0.97
N HIS A 138 -9.68 -5.93 2.28
CA HIS A 138 -10.77 -6.40 3.15
C HIS A 138 -11.70 -5.22 3.49
N ARG A 139 -12.54 -4.84 2.55
CA ARG A 139 -13.40 -3.64 2.60
C ARG A 139 -14.19 -3.45 3.88
N THR A 140 -14.69 -4.53 4.47
CA THR A 140 -15.48 -4.50 5.71
C THR A 140 -14.62 -4.52 6.97
N ASN A 141 -13.33 -4.82 6.86
CA ASN A 141 -12.39 -4.90 7.99
C ASN A 141 -11.12 -4.06 7.73
N SER A 142 -11.30 -2.82 7.31
CA SER A 142 -10.19 -1.91 7.07
C SER A 142 -10.50 -0.51 7.56
N CYS A 143 -9.61 0.01 8.39
CA CYS A 143 -9.55 1.41 8.71
C CYS A 143 -8.64 2.11 7.69
N ASP A 144 -9.21 2.95 6.83
CA ASP A 144 -8.55 3.52 5.67
C ASP A 144 -9.09 4.92 5.34
N SER A 145 -8.86 5.46 4.16
CA SER A 145 -9.25 6.82 3.78
C SER A 145 -10.75 7.12 3.94
N ARG A 146 -11.59 6.12 4.07
CA ARG A 146 -13.01 6.31 4.41
C ARG A 146 -13.20 6.92 5.80
N TYR A 147 -12.22 6.77 6.70
CA TYR A 147 -12.25 7.23 8.09
C TYR A 147 -11.38 8.47 8.32
N TRP A 148 -10.19 8.53 7.69
CA TRP A 148 -9.21 9.58 7.93
C TRP A 148 -8.95 10.50 6.73
N GLY A 149 -9.65 10.26 5.58
CA GLY A 149 -9.57 11.12 4.40
C GLY A 149 -8.46 10.75 3.41
N PRO A 150 -8.26 11.57 2.36
CA PRO A 150 -7.18 11.41 1.40
C PRO A 150 -5.80 11.48 2.05
N LEU A 151 -4.84 10.73 1.50
CA LEU A 151 -3.45 10.65 1.95
C LEU A 151 -2.56 11.53 1.07
N PRO A 152 -1.84 12.51 1.61
CA PRO A 152 -0.83 13.24 0.86
C PRO A 152 0.30 12.32 0.36
N SER A 153 0.76 12.53 -0.89
CA SER A 153 1.83 11.73 -1.50
C SER A 153 3.11 11.68 -0.66
N SER A 154 3.41 12.74 0.09
CA SER A 154 4.59 12.81 0.97
C SER A 154 4.60 11.78 2.12
N TYR A 155 3.47 11.11 2.38
CA TYR A 155 3.38 10.02 3.35
C TYR A 155 3.73 8.67 2.76
N ILE A 156 3.74 8.51 1.43
CA ILE A 156 4.07 7.24 0.78
C ILE A 156 5.54 6.92 1.02
N VAL A 157 5.81 5.70 1.44
CA VAL A 157 7.16 5.16 1.69
C VAL A 157 7.66 4.41 0.45
N GLY A 158 6.79 3.67 -0.23
CA GLY A 158 7.14 2.93 -1.43
C GLY A 158 6.05 1.95 -1.86
N GLU A 159 6.32 1.27 -2.95
CA GLU A 159 5.43 0.29 -3.57
C GLU A 159 5.73 -1.12 -3.09
N VAL A 160 4.68 -1.90 -2.83
CA VAL A 160 4.82 -3.34 -2.55
C VAL A 160 5.03 -4.07 -3.85
N VAL A 161 6.26 -4.56 -4.08
CA VAL A 161 6.61 -5.23 -5.33
C VAL A 161 6.57 -6.74 -5.23
N MET A 162 6.73 -7.30 -4.03
CA MET A 162 6.78 -8.75 -3.85
C MET A 162 6.33 -9.17 -2.45
N ARG A 163 5.61 -10.30 -2.38
CA ARG A 163 5.44 -11.08 -1.15
C ARG A 163 6.43 -12.23 -1.16
N ILE A 164 7.29 -12.31 -0.13
CA ILE A 164 8.40 -13.28 -0.06
C ILE A 164 8.17 -14.40 0.97
N TRP A 165 7.16 -14.26 1.82
CA TRP A 165 6.83 -15.25 2.85
C TRP A 165 5.31 -15.32 3.06
N PRO A 166 4.75 -16.50 3.29
CA PRO A 166 5.39 -17.83 3.29
C PRO A 166 5.78 -18.29 1.89
N PRO A 167 6.70 -19.28 1.74
CA PRO A 167 7.16 -19.74 0.42
C PRO A 167 6.03 -20.22 -0.51
N SER A 168 4.98 -20.82 0.05
CA SER A 168 3.79 -21.26 -0.69
C SER A 168 2.95 -20.12 -1.28
N ARG A 169 3.21 -18.88 -0.90
CA ARG A 169 2.46 -17.69 -1.30
C ARG A 169 3.34 -16.61 -1.93
N ILE A 170 4.57 -16.93 -2.36
CA ILE A 170 5.42 -15.98 -3.07
C ILE A 170 4.68 -15.44 -4.29
N HIS A 171 4.68 -14.10 -4.44
CA HIS A 171 3.96 -13.40 -5.50
C HIS A 171 4.65 -12.07 -5.81
N ILE A 172 4.70 -11.71 -7.10
CA ILE A 172 5.14 -10.40 -7.60
C ILE A 172 3.86 -9.63 -7.96
N PHE A 173 3.73 -8.42 -7.49
CA PHE A 173 2.56 -7.57 -7.71
C PHE A 173 2.70 -6.71 -8.95
#